data_05803a3d4a6a81be44ab24e625abf0d6
#
_entry.id   05803a3d4a6a81be44ab24e625abf0d6
#
_cell.length_a   1.000
_cell.length_b   1.000
_cell.length_c   1.000
_cell.angle_alpha   90.00
_cell.angle_beta   90.00
_cell.angle_gamma   90.00
#
_symmetry.space_group_name_H-M   'P 1'
#
loop_
_entity.id
_entity.type
_entity.pdbx_description
1 polymer ?
#
loop_
_entity_poly.entity_id
_entity_poly.type
_entity_poly.pdbx_seq_one_letter_code
_entity_poly.pdbx_strand_id
1 'polypeptide(L)'
;MYKRQVLLLAVPGSGKTTVLITRLGYMINCCGISPSEILAVTYTRAATLELKKRFADRFGSECGAGLEIRTINGLSAKIIEYFSTVYTDENVPHLMSREGDRKRLISEVYRLVAGEFADTATINDIGAMITFAKNMMLSDEEIEALSGSGYDTLRIYRDCL
;
A
#
# COMPACT_ATOMS: atom_id res chain seq x y z
N MET A 1 -17.51 -18.84 -14.08
CA MET A 1 -17.23 -17.39 -13.97
C MET A 1 -16.06 -17.07 -14.90
N TYR A 2 -16.32 -16.42 -16.04
CA TYR A 2 -15.26 -16.10 -17.02
C TYR A 2 -14.49 -14.88 -16.56
N LYS A 3 -13.25 -15.08 -16.11
CA LYS A 3 -12.31 -13.99 -15.82
C LYS A 3 -11.81 -13.45 -17.17
N ARG A 4 -12.41 -12.38 -17.67
CA ARG A 4 -11.91 -11.68 -18.87
C ARG A 4 -10.94 -10.60 -18.41
N GLN A 5 -9.66 -10.77 -18.70
CA GLN A 5 -8.66 -9.72 -18.61
C GLN A 5 -8.60 -8.95 -19.92
N VAL A 6 -8.55 -7.62 -19.85
CA VAL A 6 -8.38 -6.74 -20.99
C VAL A 6 -7.16 -5.87 -20.75
N LEU A 7 -6.15 -5.98 -21.62
CA LEU A 7 -4.97 -5.14 -21.61
C LEU A 7 -5.17 -3.97 -22.56
N LEU A 8 -5.15 -2.73 -22.06
CA LEU A 8 -5.17 -1.52 -22.85
C LEU A 8 -3.75 -0.98 -23.02
N LEU A 9 -3.17 -1.14 -24.21
CA LEU A 9 -1.88 -0.55 -24.56
C LEU A 9 -2.10 0.86 -25.10
N ALA A 10 -1.40 1.83 -24.49
CA ALA A 10 -1.58 3.23 -24.83
C ALA A 10 -0.33 4.06 -24.47
N VAL A 11 0.11 4.91 -25.38
CA VAL A 11 1.25 5.81 -25.18
C VAL A 11 0.89 6.99 -24.25
N PRO A 12 1.86 7.68 -23.65
CA PRO A 12 1.61 8.92 -22.91
C PRO A 12 0.77 9.91 -23.73
N GLY A 13 -0.22 10.56 -23.12
CA GLY A 13 -1.10 11.52 -23.80
C GLY A 13 -2.24 10.94 -24.64
N SER A 14 -2.32 9.62 -24.85
CA SER A 14 -3.34 8.97 -25.71
C SER A 14 -4.75 8.86 -25.09
N GLY A 15 -5.02 9.52 -23.94
CA GLY A 15 -6.34 9.51 -23.33
C GLY A 15 -6.68 8.27 -22.49
N LYS A 16 -5.67 7.53 -21.97
CA LYS A 16 -5.89 6.36 -21.10
C LYS A 16 -6.90 6.60 -19.98
N THR A 17 -6.75 7.74 -19.29
CA THR A 17 -7.65 8.11 -18.20
C THR A 17 -9.08 8.34 -18.69
N THR A 18 -9.24 8.93 -19.88
CA THR A 18 -10.55 9.14 -20.49
C THR A 18 -11.22 7.82 -20.82
N VAL A 19 -10.48 6.86 -21.36
CA VAL A 19 -10.99 5.51 -21.64
C VAL A 19 -11.42 4.81 -20.34
N LEU A 20 -10.60 4.91 -19.28
CA LEU A 20 -10.94 4.33 -17.98
C LEU A 20 -12.22 4.93 -17.41
N ILE A 21 -12.35 6.26 -17.41
CA ILE A 21 -13.55 6.97 -16.93
C ILE A 21 -14.78 6.56 -17.73
N THR A 22 -14.67 6.52 -19.07
CA THR A 22 -15.78 6.12 -19.94
C THR A 22 -16.18 4.67 -19.68
N ARG A 23 -15.22 3.77 -19.45
CA ARG A 23 -15.49 2.38 -19.12
C ARG A 23 -16.20 2.23 -17.78
N LEU A 24 -15.78 2.95 -16.75
CA LEU A 24 -16.46 2.97 -15.45
C LEU A 24 -17.91 3.45 -15.60
N GLY A 25 -18.14 4.55 -16.30
CA GLY A 25 -19.48 5.05 -16.56
C GLY A 25 -20.32 4.07 -17.40
N TYR A 26 -19.74 3.37 -18.38
CA TYR A 26 -20.42 2.33 -19.15
C TYR A 26 -20.83 1.14 -18.27
N MET A 27 -19.96 0.68 -17.40
CA MET A 27 -20.26 -0.43 -16.47
C MET A 27 -21.43 -0.09 -15.56
N ILE A 28 -21.49 1.13 -15.04
CA ILE A 28 -22.55 1.58 -14.14
C ILE A 28 -23.85 1.83 -14.92
N ASN A 29 -23.82 2.68 -15.96
CA ASN A 29 -25.04 3.17 -16.62
C ASN A 29 -25.61 2.23 -17.67
N CYS A 30 -24.77 1.42 -18.33
CA CYS A 30 -25.20 0.55 -19.42
C CYS A 30 -25.24 -0.93 -19.02
N CYS A 31 -24.32 -1.37 -18.15
CA CYS A 31 -24.28 -2.76 -17.71
C CYS A 31 -25.02 -2.98 -16.37
N GLY A 32 -25.48 -1.92 -15.70
CA GLY A 32 -26.20 -2.00 -14.43
C GLY A 32 -25.36 -2.53 -13.26
N ILE A 33 -24.02 -2.44 -13.36
CA ILE A 33 -23.13 -2.87 -12.28
C ILE A 33 -23.17 -1.82 -11.17
N SER A 34 -23.42 -2.26 -9.94
CA SER A 34 -23.39 -1.35 -8.79
C SER A 34 -22.02 -0.68 -8.64
N PRO A 35 -21.94 0.63 -8.42
CA PRO A 35 -20.67 1.31 -8.14
C PRO A 35 -19.87 0.66 -7.01
N SER A 36 -20.54 0.12 -6.00
CA SER A 36 -19.92 -0.60 -4.86
C SER A 36 -19.25 -1.93 -5.23
N GLU A 37 -19.55 -2.49 -6.40
CA GLU A 37 -18.92 -3.71 -6.92
C GLU A 37 -17.71 -3.40 -7.82
N ILE A 38 -17.39 -2.11 -8.00
CA ILE A 38 -16.29 -1.68 -8.86
C ILE A 38 -15.15 -1.11 -8.03
N LEU A 39 -13.96 -1.66 -8.23
CA LEU A 39 -12.71 -1.15 -7.68
C LEU A 39 -11.82 -0.64 -8.80
N ALA A 40 -11.47 0.65 -8.75
CA ALA A 40 -10.43 1.24 -9.60
C ALA A 40 -9.17 1.51 -8.77
N VAL A 41 -8.03 1.01 -9.25
CA VAL A 41 -6.75 1.15 -8.54
C VAL A 41 -5.82 2.04 -9.34
N THR A 42 -5.16 2.98 -8.64
CA THR A 42 -4.17 3.90 -9.20
C THR A 42 -2.84 3.75 -8.46
N TYR A 43 -1.78 4.30 -9.03
CA TYR A 43 -0.47 4.26 -8.40
C TYR A 43 -0.26 5.41 -7.40
N THR A 44 -0.80 6.61 -7.68
CA THR A 44 -0.57 7.80 -6.84
C THR A 44 -1.87 8.39 -6.29
N ARG A 45 -1.77 9.10 -5.17
CA ARG A 45 -2.89 9.85 -4.58
C ARG A 45 -3.41 10.92 -5.54
N ALA A 46 -2.52 11.60 -6.26
CA ALA A 46 -2.90 12.61 -7.26
C ALA A 46 -3.76 12.00 -8.37
N ALA A 47 -3.35 10.84 -8.93
CA ALA A 47 -4.13 10.14 -9.95
C ALA A 47 -5.50 9.67 -9.41
N THR A 48 -5.57 9.25 -8.14
CA THR A 48 -6.84 8.88 -7.50
C THR A 48 -7.80 10.07 -7.43
N LEU A 49 -7.31 11.24 -6.98
CA LEU A 49 -8.12 12.46 -6.88
C LEU A 49 -8.56 12.96 -8.24
N GLU A 50 -7.64 12.95 -9.22
CA GLU A 50 -7.94 13.34 -10.60
C GLU A 50 -8.99 12.44 -11.23
N LEU A 51 -8.88 11.12 -11.06
CA LEU A 51 -9.85 10.15 -11.57
C LEU A 51 -11.24 10.37 -10.97
N LYS A 52 -11.32 10.56 -9.64
CA LYS A 52 -12.58 10.87 -8.93
C LYS A 52 -13.21 12.16 -9.46
N LYS A 53 -12.42 13.22 -9.56
CA LYS A 53 -12.89 14.52 -10.06
C LYS A 53 -13.43 14.38 -11.49
N ARG A 54 -12.63 13.84 -12.41
CA ARG A 54 -13.03 13.69 -13.82
C ARG A 54 -14.24 12.78 -14.00
N PHE A 55 -14.39 11.75 -13.16
CA PHE A 55 -15.57 10.90 -13.18
C PHE A 55 -16.81 11.67 -12.75
N ALA A 56 -16.72 12.41 -11.64
CA ALA A 56 -17.83 13.25 -11.14
C ALA A 56 -18.20 14.38 -12.12
N ASP A 57 -17.22 15.02 -12.74
CA ASP A 57 -17.45 16.08 -13.75
C ASP A 57 -18.20 15.54 -14.98
N ARG A 58 -18.02 14.27 -15.33
CA ARG A 58 -18.62 13.67 -16.53
C ARG A 58 -19.96 12.98 -16.30
N PHE A 59 -20.13 12.33 -15.16
CA PHE A 59 -21.30 11.49 -14.88
C PHE A 59 -22.12 11.94 -13.67
N GLY A 60 -21.65 12.96 -12.97
CA GLY A 60 -22.22 13.41 -11.71
C GLY A 60 -21.66 12.64 -10.50
N SER A 61 -21.64 13.30 -9.36
CA SER A 61 -21.16 12.72 -8.10
C SER A 61 -22.02 11.55 -7.61
N GLU A 62 -23.32 11.61 -7.87
CA GLU A 62 -24.29 10.58 -7.46
C GLU A 62 -24.09 9.27 -8.24
N CYS A 63 -23.74 9.35 -9.53
CA CYS A 63 -23.47 8.15 -10.33
C CYS A 63 -22.31 7.32 -9.79
N GLY A 64 -21.33 7.97 -9.13
CA GLY A 64 -20.18 7.33 -8.52
C GLY A 64 -20.33 7.03 -7.03
N ALA A 65 -21.51 7.19 -6.45
CA ALA A 65 -21.73 6.90 -5.03
C ALA A 65 -21.46 5.43 -4.73
N GLY A 66 -20.44 5.18 -3.90
CA GLY A 66 -19.96 3.82 -3.58
C GLY A 66 -18.83 3.30 -4.48
N LEU A 67 -18.47 3.99 -5.58
CA LEU A 67 -17.33 3.61 -6.42
C LEU A 67 -16.01 3.73 -5.64
N GLU A 68 -15.33 2.61 -5.49
CA GLU A 68 -14.03 2.58 -4.82
C GLU A 68 -12.91 2.93 -5.80
N ILE A 69 -12.29 4.10 -5.58
CA ILE A 69 -11.07 4.51 -6.30
C ILE A 69 -9.97 4.75 -5.27
N ARG A 70 -8.93 3.91 -5.28
CA ARG A 70 -7.85 3.91 -4.30
C ARG A 70 -6.48 3.76 -4.92
N THR A 71 -5.45 4.13 -4.18
CA THR A 71 -4.08 3.68 -4.50
C THR A 71 -3.89 2.23 -4.06
N ILE A 72 -2.86 1.56 -4.59
CA ILE A 72 -2.48 0.20 -4.15
C ILE A 72 -2.30 0.17 -2.62
N ASN A 73 -1.51 1.10 -2.08
CA ASN A 73 -1.28 1.18 -0.62
C ASN A 73 -2.58 1.49 0.15
N GLY A 74 -3.45 2.36 -0.38
CA GLY A 74 -4.74 2.65 0.25
C GLY A 74 -5.71 1.48 0.24
N LEU A 75 -5.62 0.60 -0.77
CA LEU A 75 -6.36 -0.66 -0.80
C LEU A 75 -5.80 -1.65 0.23
N SER A 76 -4.48 -1.80 0.29
CA SER A 76 -3.83 -2.69 1.27
C SER A 76 -4.16 -2.27 2.70
N ALA A 77 -4.14 -0.96 3.00
CA ALA A 77 -4.53 -0.45 4.31
C ALA A 77 -5.99 -0.81 4.66
N LYS A 78 -6.91 -0.66 3.71
CA LYS A 78 -8.32 -1.04 3.91
C LYS A 78 -8.51 -2.55 4.15
N ILE A 79 -7.72 -3.39 3.46
CA ILE A 79 -7.76 -4.84 3.67
C ILE A 79 -7.29 -5.18 5.08
N ILE A 80 -6.19 -4.57 5.57
CA ILE A 80 -5.69 -4.78 6.92
C ILE A 80 -6.71 -4.29 7.96
N GLU A 81 -7.29 -3.11 7.77
CA GLU A 81 -8.33 -2.57 8.63
C GLU A 81 -9.55 -3.49 8.70
N TYR A 82 -10.02 -3.99 7.56
CA TYR A 82 -11.12 -4.97 7.51
C TYR A 82 -10.75 -6.26 8.23
N PHE A 83 -9.54 -6.77 8.01
CA PHE A 83 -9.07 -7.98 8.69
C PHE A 83 -9.04 -7.78 10.21
N SER A 84 -8.57 -6.63 10.70
CA SER A 84 -8.55 -6.31 12.12
C SER A 84 -9.94 -6.21 12.77
N THR A 85 -10.97 -5.86 11.98
CA THR A 85 -12.34 -5.79 12.49
C THR A 85 -13.05 -7.14 12.52
N VAL A 86 -12.65 -8.07 11.65
CA VAL A 86 -13.28 -9.41 11.54
C VAL A 86 -12.58 -10.43 12.42
N TYR A 87 -11.27 -10.34 12.52
CA TYR A 87 -10.42 -11.22 13.32
C TYR A 87 -9.90 -10.43 14.52
N THR A 88 -10.53 -10.61 15.67
CA THR A 88 -10.16 -9.99 16.96
C THR A 88 -8.89 -10.64 17.55
N ASP A 89 -7.83 -10.78 16.77
CA ASP A 89 -6.56 -11.27 17.26
C ASP A 89 -5.71 -10.08 17.71
N GLU A 90 -5.14 -10.14 18.92
CA GLU A 90 -4.31 -9.09 19.51
C GLU A 90 -3.04 -8.78 18.68
N ASN A 91 -2.72 -9.64 17.72
CA ASN A 91 -1.54 -9.55 16.85
C ASN A 91 -1.78 -8.85 15.50
N VAL A 92 -2.86 -8.09 15.34
CA VAL A 92 -3.06 -7.35 14.07
C VAL A 92 -2.05 -6.22 13.95
N PRO A 93 -1.24 -6.17 12.87
CA PRO A 93 -0.21 -5.16 12.70
C PRO A 93 -0.78 -3.74 12.69
N HIS A 94 -0.23 -2.85 13.49
CA HIS A 94 -0.59 -1.44 13.48
C HIS A 94 0.08 -0.74 12.30
N LEU A 95 -0.72 -0.10 11.44
CA LEU A 95 -0.19 0.66 10.31
C LEU A 95 0.49 1.94 10.79
N MET A 96 1.81 1.97 10.70
CA MET A 96 2.58 3.19 10.91
C MET A 96 2.41 4.15 9.73
N SER A 97 1.67 5.23 9.93
CA SER A 97 1.34 6.19 8.87
C SER A 97 2.38 7.30 8.70
N ARG A 98 3.28 7.51 9.66
CA ARG A 98 4.25 8.61 9.66
C ARG A 98 5.68 8.07 9.62
N GLU A 99 6.48 8.61 8.71
CA GLU A 99 7.92 8.29 8.59
C GLU A 99 8.69 8.54 9.90
N GLY A 100 8.31 9.57 10.65
CA GLY A 100 8.92 9.90 11.96
C GLY A 100 8.69 8.83 13.02
N ASP A 101 7.52 8.21 13.04
CA ASP A 101 7.18 7.14 14.00
C ASP A 101 8.01 5.89 13.70
N ARG A 102 8.20 5.57 12.42
CA ARG A 102 9.06 4.46 11.98
C ARG A 102 10.52 4.65 12.41
N LYS A 103 11.09 5.84 12.17
CA LYS A 103 12.47 6.15 12.57
C LYS A 103 12.65 6.09 14.08
N ARG A 104 11.67 6.57 14.83
CA ARG A 104 11.66 6.52 16.29
C ARG A 104 11.64 5.07 16.79
N LEU A 105 10.77 4.22 16.24
CA LEU A 105 10.72 2.80 16.58
C LEU A 105 12.06 2.12 16.31
N ILE A 106 12.63 2.30 15.12
CA ILE A 106 13.94 1.71 14.77
C ILE A 106 15.02 2.16 15.75
N SER A 107 15.07 3.45 16.10
CA SER A 107 16.04 3.98 17.05
C SER A 107 15.88 3.38 18.45
N GLU A 108 14.66 3.18 18.90
CA GLU A 108 14.34 2.60 20.20
C GLU A 108 14.70 1.12 20.27
N VAL A 109 14.32 0.34 19.25
CA VAL A 109 14.66 -1.09 19.14
C VAL A 109 16.17 -1.27 19.03
N TYR A 110 16.85 -0.48 18.19
CA TYR A 110 18.31 -0.54 18.07
C TYR A 110 18.99 -0.31 19.43
N ARG A 111 18.57 0.71 20.17
CA ARG A 111 19.11 1.00 21.52
C ARG A 111 18.90 -0.17 22.47
N LEU A 112 17.79 -0.88 22.41
CA LEU A 112 17.51 -2.04 23.25
C LEU A 112 18.37 -3.25 22.87
N VAL A 113 18.67 -3.43 21.60
CA VAL A 113 19.41 -4.59 21.07
C VAL A 113 20.93 -4.36 21.13
N ALA A 114 21.40 -3.20 20.66
CA ALA A 114 22.82 -2.87 20.58
C ALA A 114 23.38 -2.20 21.84
N GLY A 115 22.51 -1.65 22.73
CA GLY A 115 22.93 -0.99 23.95
C GLY A 115 23.42 0.46 23.75
N GLU A 116 23.37 0.98 22.54
CA GLU A 116 23.82 2.32 22.17
C GLU A 116 22.80 3.05 21.27
N PHE A 117 22.99 4.34 21.07
CA PHE A 117 22.13 5.12 20.17
C PHE A 117 22.58 5.00 18.72
N ALA A 118 21.63 4.67 17.83
CA ALA A 118 21.86 4.69 16.39
C ALA A 118 22.04 6.12 15.89
N ASP A 119 22.99 6.32 14.98
CA ASP A 119 23.05 7.53 14.18
C ASP A 119 22.02 7.51 13.04
N THR A 120 21.89 8.63 12.34
CA THR A 120 20.90 8.76 11.27
C THR A 120 21.17 7.80 10.10
N ALA A 121 22.44 7.49 9.82
CA ALA A 121 22.82 6.56 8.76
C ALA A 121 22.36 5.14 9.12
N THR A 122 22.69 4.68 10.31
CA THR A 122 22.28 3.38 10.85
C THR A 122 20.76 3.20 10.83
N ILE A 123 19.99 4.22 11.26
CA ILE A 123 18.51 4.19 11.23
C ILE A 123 18.00 4.03 9.79
N ASN A 124 18.59 4.73 8.83
CA ASN A 124 18.19 4.64 7.43
C ASN A 124 18.54 3.27 6.83
N ASP A 125 19.72 2.73 7.14
CA ASP A 125 20.18 1.42 6.67
C ASP A 125 19.29 0.29 7.21
N ILE A 126 18.98 0.30 8.50
CA ILE A 126 18.03 -0.65 9.11
C ILE A 126 16.65 -0.50 8.45
N GLY A 127 16.19 0.73 8.24
CA GLY A 127 14.92 0.96 7.56
C GLY A 127 14.88 0.44 6.12
N ALA A 128 15.99 0.56 5.38
CA ALA A 128 16.14 0.01 4.05
C ALA A 128 16.18 -1.52 4.07
N MET A 129 16.92 -2.11 5.00
CA MET A 129 17.00 -3.54 5.21
C MET A 129 15.63 -4.15 5.54
N ILE A 130 14.87 -3.58 6.48
CA ILE A 130 13.52 -4.02 6.81
C ILE A 130 12.61 -3.97 5.56
N THR A 131 12.69 -2.89 4.79
CA THR A 131 11.90 -2.73 3.57
C THR A 131 12.29 -3.79 2.52
N PHE A 132 13.57 -4.04 2.34
CA PHE A 132 14.09 -5.05 1.43
C PHE A 132 13.64 -6.45 1.85
N ALA A 133 13.84 -6.81 3.11
CA ALA A 133 13.45 -8.11 3.64
C ALA A 133 11.94 -8.39 3.46
N LYS A 134 11.09 -7.41 3.76
CA LYS A 134 9.63 -7.52 3.54
C LYS A 134 9.25 -7.66 2.07
N ASN A 135 9.86 -6.88 1.18
CA ASN A 135 9.54 -6.92 -0.25
C ASN A 135 9.99 -8.22 -0.92
N MET A 136 11.12 -8.77 -0.47
CA MET A 136 11.66 -10.02 -0.98
C MET A 136 11.11 -11.26 -0.26
N MET A 137 10.33 -11.07 0.81
CA MET A 137 9.81 -12.15 1.67
C MET A 137 10.92 -13.07 2.16
N LEU A 138 12.02 -12.47 2.64
CA LEU A 138 13.20 -13.22 3.08
C LEU A 138 12.89 -14.08 4.30
N SER A 139 13.50 -15.27 4.35
CA SER A 139 13.49 -16.14 5.53
C SER A 139 14.40 -15.55 6.64
N ASP A 140 14.25 -16.08 7.85
CA ASP A 140 15.09 -15.67 8.99
C ASP A 140 16.57 -15.92 8.73
N GLU A 141 16.93 -17.05 8.10
CA GLU A 141 18.31 -17.36 7.73
C GLU A 141 18.89 -16.39 6.70
N GLU A 142 18.05 -15.95 5.74
CA GLU A 142 18.45 -14.96 4.74
C GLU A 142 18.64 -13.58 5.37
N ILE A 143 17.82 -13.21 6.37
CA ILE A 143 17.96 -11.95 7.11
C ILE A 143 19.23 -11.98 7.97
N GLU A 144 19.51 -13.10 8.65
CA GLU A 144 20.76 -13.27 9.40
C GLU A 144 21.99 -13.16 8.49
N ALA A 145 21.93 -13.68 7.28
CA ALA A 145 23.02 -13.58 6.30
C ALA A 145 23.28 -12.14 5.84
N LEU A 146 22.33 -11.22 5.98
CA LEU A 146 22.51 -9.79 5.73
C LEU A 146 23.30 -9.09 6.86
N SER A 147 23.54 -9.78 7.97
CA SER A 147 24.22 -9.26 9.15
C SER A 147 25.73 -9.06 8.87
N GLY A 148 26.10 -7.85 8.45
CA GLY A 148 27.49 -7.42 8.33
C GLY A 148 27.92 -6.39 9.38
N SER A 149 27.05 -6.02 10.32
CA SER A 149 27.09 -4.72 11.02
C SER A 149 27.22 -4.80 12.55
N GLY A 150 27.67 -5.92 13.12
CA GLY A 150 28.01 -5.95 14.56
C GLY A 150 26.82 -5.91 15.54
N TYR A 151 25.59 -5.94 15.05
CA TYR A 151 24.35 -6.02 15.86
C TYR A 151 23.43 -7.14 15.34
N ASP A 152 22.54 -7.61 16.21
CA ASP A 152 21.57 -8.68 15.88
C ASP A 152 20.48 -8.16 14.93
N THR A 153 20.73 -8.31 13.64
CA THR A 153 19.85 -7.83 12.55
C THR A 153 18.50 -8.52 12.58
N LEU A 154 18.44 -9.83 12.80
CA LEU A 154 17.20 -10.58 12.83
C LEU A 154 16.32 -10.15 14.02
N ARG A 155 16.92 -9.95 15.18
CA ARG A 155 16.21 -9.46 16.36
C ARG A 155 15.64 -8.05 16.12
N ILE A 156 16.44 -7.13 15.57
CA ILE A 156 15.96 -5.79 15.22
C ILE A 156 14.80 -5.88 14.20
N TYR A 157 14.91 -6.74 13.19
CA TYR A 157 13.84 -6.95 12.22
C TYR A 157 12.55 -7.41 12.89
N ARG A 158 12.61 -8.42 13.76
CA ARG A 158 11.45 -8.97 14.47
C ARG A 158 10.81 -7.98 15.43
N ASP A 159 11.63 -7.25 16.19
CA ASP A 159 11.15 -6.26 17.18
C ASP A 159 10.59 -4.98 16.51
N CYS A 160 10.86 -4.77 15.20
CA CYS A 160 10.29 -3.69 14.38
C CYS A 160 9.03 -4.11 13.57
N LEU A 161 8.60 -5.37 13.63
CA LEU A 161 7.40 -5.84 12.92
C LEU A 161 6.12 -5.52 13.65
#